data_314b3a1003f7d04e1d7d9ca7042f938d
#
_entry.id   314b3a1003f7d04e1d7d9ca7042f938d
#
_cell.length_a   1.000
_cell.length_b   1.000
_cell.length_c   1.000
_cell.angle_alpha   90.00
_cell.angle_beta   90.00
_cell.angle_gamma   90.00
#
_symmetry.space_group_name_H-M   'P 1'
#
loop_
_entity.id
_entity.type
_entity.pdbx_description
1 polymer ?
#
loop_
_entity_poly.entity_id
_entity_poly.type
_entity_poly.pdbx_seq_one_letter_code
_entity_poly.pdbx_strand_id
1 'polypeptide(L)'
;MENMKLNNNLECPMLGLGTFMLSPEDAYTSTLEALKMGYSLIDTANAYVNERAVGRAIKDSGIDRKNIFLSTKIWASEYENENTVEETLERLGVDYVDLLYIHQPAGNWLAGYRMLEKAYREGKAKSIGISNFEGKYMEELETKWEIVPQFIQVEAHPYFTQKELRVTLDKYGIKLMSWYLLGHGDTALMNELVFAGLGKKYGKTPAQVILRWHTQMGFVVIPGSKNAEHIKDNMDIFDFALTDEEMEQIAKLDKNERYYHRTDEQLVQFANWKPEFEK
;
A
#
# COMPACT_ATOMS: atom_id res chain seq x y z
N MET A 1 -0.33 14.49 10.70
CA MET A 1 -0.71 13.31 9.84
C MET A 1 -1.96 12.69 10.45
N GLU A 2 -2.91 12.27 9.62
CA GLU A 2 -4.12 11.60 10.05
C GLU A 2 -3.88 10.08 10.14
N ASN A 3 -4.55 9.41 11.10
CA ASN A 3 -4.51 7.97 11.27
C ASN A 3 -5.92 7.38 11.08
N MET A 4 -5.97 6.12 10.70
CA MET A 4 -7.20 5.34 10.67
C MET A 4 -7.12 4.14 11.61
N LYS A 5 -8.25 3.74 12.15
CA LYS A 5 -8.38 2.56 13.01
C LYS A 5 -8.73 1.34 12.16
N LEU A 6 -8.00 0.25 12.36
CA LEU A 6 -8.20 -1.03 11.71
C LEU A 6 -9.23 -1.91 12.46
N ASN A 7 -9.71 -2.98 11.83
CA ASN A 7 -10.66 -3.92 12.45
C ASN A 7 -10.09 -4.72 13.64
N ASN A 8 -8.76 -4.71 13.83
CA ASN A 8 -8.08 -5.26 15.01
C ASN A 8 -7.67 -4.19 16.05
N ASN A 9 -8.17 -2.96 15.90
CA ASN A 9 -7.90 -1.78 16.75
C ASN A 9 -6.48 -1.17 16.62
N LEU A 10 -5.61 -1.68 15.77
CA LEU A 10 -4.35 -1.03 15.43
C LEU A 10 -4.63 0.27 14.68
N GLU A 11 -3.82 1.30 14.92
CA GLU A 11 -3.87 2.54 14.14
C GLU A 11 -2.83 2.53 13.02
N CYS A 12 -3.23 2.98 11.83
CA CYS A 12 -2.36 3.09 10.67
C CYS A 12 -2.36 4.52 10.14
N PRO A 13 -1.20 5.12 9.84
CA PRO A 13 -1.13 6.40 9.16
C PRO A 13 -1.80 6.34 7.78
N MET A 14 -2.51 7.39 7.38
CA MET A 14 -3.21 7.43 6.10
C MET A 14 -2.32 7.79 4.92
N LEU A 15 -1.07 8.19 5.19
CA LEU A 15 -0.04 8.48 4.19
C LEU A 15 1.26 7.78 4.54
N GLY A 16 1.86 7.10 3.57
CA GLY A 16 3.18 6.47 3.67
C GLY A 16 4.03 6.70 2.44
N LEU A 17 5.27 6.22 2.49
CA LEU A 17 6.16 6.11 1.34
C LEU A 17 6.13 4.69 0.79
N GLY A 18 5.81 4.54 -0.50
CA GLY A 18 5.99 3.30 -1.25
C GLY A 18 7.38 3.21 -1.88
N THR A 19 7.98 2.01 -1.86
CA THR A 19 9.34 1.79 -2.39
C THR A 19 9.36 0.99 -3.70
N PHE A 20 8.21 0.73 -4.30
CA PHE A 20 8.14 0.03 -5.58
C PHE A 20 8.95 0.76 -6.66
N MET A 21 9.74 0.02 -7.46
CA MET A 21 10.63 0.53 -8.51
C MET A 21 11.76 1.45 -8.03
N LEU A 22 12.00 1.59 -6.73
CA LEU A 22 13.19 2.26 -6.23
C LEU A 22 14.35 1.27 -6.19
N SER A 23 15.52 1.68 -6.70
CA SER A 23 16.75 0.95 -6.49
C SER A 23 17.06 0.85 -4.98
N PRO A 24 17.88 -0.09 -4.51
CA PRO A 24 18.26 -0.14 -3.10
C PRO A 24 18.81 1.19 -2.56
N GLU A 25 19.59 1.92 -3.35
CA GLU A 25 20.13 3.23 -2.96
C GLU A 25 19.03 4.29 -2.88
N ASP A 26 18.15 4.37 -3.89
CA ASP A 26 17.01 5.29 -3.88
C ASP A 26 16.04 4.94 -2.74
N ALA A 27 15.78 3.65 -2.49
CA ALA A 27 14.91 3.21 -1.39
C ALA A 27 15.46 3.60 -0.02
N TYR A 28 16.77 3.44 0.19
CA TYR A 28 17.43 3.91 1.42
C TYR A 28 17.28 5.41 1.60
N THR A 29 17.67 6.19 0.58
CA THR A 29 17.66 7.65 0.65
C THR A 29 16.25 8.19 0.84
N SER A 30 15.29 7.72 0.02
CA SER A 30 13.89 8.16 0.11
C SER A 30 13.23 7.79 1.44
N THR A 31 13.49 6.58 1.95
CA THR A 31 12.96 6.15 3.26
C THR A 31 13.52 7.03 4.37
N LEU A 32 14.84 7.28 4.38
CA LEU A 32 15.47 8.10 5.41
C LEU A 32 14.96 9.54 5.39
N GLU A 33 14.82 10.14 4.19
CA GLU A 33 14.28 11.49 4.04
C GLU A 33 12.79 11.56 4.44
N ALA A 34 11.97 10.61 4.03
CA ALA A 34 10.56 10.55 4.42
C ALA A 34 10.41 10.48 5.95
N LEU A 35 11.17 9.60 6.61
CA LEU A 35 11.17 9.48 8.07
C LEU A 35 11.60 10.78 8.76
N LYS A 36 12.65 11.46 8.27
CA LYS A 36 13.09 12.77 8.79
C LYS A 36 12.03 13.86 8.60
N MET A 37 11.22 13.80 7.55
CA MET A 37 10.12 14.72 7.28
C MET A 37 8.88 14.42 8.12
N GLY A 38 8.84 13.30 8.86
CA GLY A 38 7.72 12.94 9.74
C GLY A 38 6.78 11.89 9.16
N TYR A 39 7.12 11.23 8.07
CA TYR A 39 6.42 10.02 7.67
C TYR A 39 6.59 8.96 8.74
N SER A 40 5.57 8.16 8.95
CA SER A 40 5.60 7.04 9.89
C SER A 40 5.10 5.72 9.27
N LEU A 41 4.68 5.72 8.00
CA LEU A 41 4.34 4.51 7.24
C LEU A 41 5.33 4.34 6.09
N ILE A 42 5.96 3.16 6.01
CA ILE A 42 6.83 2.74 4.91
C ILE A 42 6.30 1.43 4.35
N ASP A 43 6.09 1.37 3.02
CA ASP A 43 5.60 0.19 2.31
C ASP A 43 6.65 -0.34 1.33
N THR A 44 7.01 -1.62 1.49
CA THR A 44 7.92 -2.34 0.61
C THR A 44 7.39 -3.72 0.24
N ALA A 45 8.22 -4.57 -0.35
CA ALA A 45 7.94 -5.98 -0.63
C ALA A 45 9.26 -6.75 -0.85
N ASN A 46 9.27 -8.04 -0.55
CA ASN A 46 10.45 -8.87 -0.82
C ASN A 46 10.82 -8.89 -2.32
N ALA A 47 9.81 -8.85 -3.20
CA ALA A 47 9.99 -8.82 -4.66
C ALA A 47 10.57 -7.49 -5.20
N TYR A 48 10.63 -6.43 -4.38
CA TYR A 48 11.25 -5.16 -4.79
C TYR A 48 12.77 -5.16 -4.66
N VAL A 49 13.33 -6.16 -3.98
CA VAL A 49 14.78 -6.35 -3.80
C VAL A 49 15.43 -5.11 -3.16
N ASN A 50 14.74 -4.51 -2.17
CA ASN A 50 15.20 -3.32 -1.47
C ASN A 50 14.88 -3.32 0.04
N GLU A 51 14.44 -4.48 0.59
CA GLU A 51 14.09 -4.60 2.02
C GLU A 51 15.27 -4.28 2.94
N ARG A 52 16.50 -4.74 2.60
CA ARG A 52 17.71 -4.43 3.40
C ARG A 52 18.03 -2.94 3.42
N ALA A 53 17.79 -2.26 2.30
CA ALA A 53 17.99 -0.81 2.21
C ALA A 53 16.97 -0.04 3.04
N VAL A 54 15.69 -0.44 2.99
CA VAL A 54 14.62 0.11 3.83
C VAL A 54 14.92 -0.12 5.31
N GLY A 55 15.31 -1.34 5.70
CA GLY A 55 15.66 -1.67 7.08
C GLY A 55 16.83 -0.84 7.62
N ARG A 56 17.89 -0.65 6.82
CA ARG A 56 19.01 0.24 7.18
C ARG A 56 18.54 1.69 7.36
N ALA A 57 17.71 2.20 6.45
CA ALA A 57 17.21 3.58 6.55
C ALA A 57 16.38 3.78 7.83
N ILE A 58 15.54 2.80 8.19
CA ILE A 58 14.78 2.81 9.45
C ILE A 58 15.73 2.87 10.65
N LYS A 59 16.74 2.01 10.67
CA LYS A 59 17.76 2.00 11.74
C LYS A 59 18.51 3.33 11.84
N ASP A 60 18.96 3.85 10.69
CA ASP A 60 19.78 5.06 10.62
C ASP A 60 18.97 6.34 10.85
N SER A 61 17.63 6.27 10.75
CA SER A 61 16.73 7.38 11.11
C SER A 61 16.77 7.73 12.60
N GLY A 62 17.16 6.79 13.45
CA GLY A 62 17.15 6.94 14.91
C GLY A 62 15.74 6.99 15.52
N ILE A 63 14.68 6.81 14.73
CA ILE A 63 13.30 6.77 15.21
C ILE A 63 13.06 5.40 15.85
N ASP A 64 12.45 5.40 17.04
CA ASP A 64 12.06 4.15 17.71
C ASP A 64 11.13 3.32 16.79
N ARG A 65 11.48 2.05 16.57
CA ARG A 65 10.77 1.12 15.68
C ARG A 65 9.25 1.10 15.93
N LYS A 66 8.80 1.25 17.16
CA LYS A 66 7.39 1.27 17.54
C LYS A 66 6.61 2.47 16.98
N ASN A 67 7.31 3.53 16.57
CA ASN A 67 6.73 4.75 15.99
C ASN A 67 6.70 4.70 14.45
N ILE A 68 7.12 3.57 13.86
CA ILE A 68 7.12 3.35 12.41
C ILE A 68 6.14 2.21 12.10
N PHE A 69 5.17 2.48 11.25
CA PHE A 69 4.29 1.47 10.66
C PHE A 69 4.99 0.90 9.41
N LEU A 70 5.58 -0.27 9.54
CA LEU A 70 6.31 -0.93 8.45
C LEU A 70 5.43 -1.99 7.81
N SER A 71 5.19 -1.88 6.51
CA SER A 71 4.51 -2.90 5.73
C SER A 71 5.40 -3.53 4.67
N THR A 72 5.25 -4.83 4.47
CA THR A 72 5.92 -5.58 3.40
C THR A 72 5.02 -6.69 2.87
N LYS A 73 5.44 -7.30 1.76
CA LYS A 73 4.65 -8.29 1.03
C LYS A 73 5.50 -9.50 0.68
N ILE A 74 4.92 -10.69 0.80
CA ILE A 74 5.54 -11.94 0.36
C ILE A 74 5.10 -12.22 -1.07
N TRP A 75 6.06 -12.47 -1.97
CA TRP A 75 5.79 -12.83 -3.35
C TRP A 75 5.30 -14.27 -3.50
N ALA A 76 4.56 -14.52 -4.57
CA ALA A 76 3.83 -15.78 -4.77
C ALA A 76 4.70 -17.04 -4.80
N SER A 77 5.94 -16.96 -5.27
CA SER A 77 6.88 -18.11 -5.26
C SER A 77 7.33 -18.54 -3.86
N GLU A 78 7.09 -17.70 -2.84
CA GLU A 78 7.53 -17.95 -1.46
C GLU A 78 6.39 -18.39 -0.53
N TYR A 79 5.17 -18.56 -1.02
CA TYR A 79 4.03 -18.90 -0.17
C TYR A 79 4.12 -20.27 0.52
N GLU A 80 4.94 -21.18 0.00
CA GLU A 80 5.19 -22.49 0.58
C GLU A 80 6.58 -22.60 1.25
N ASN A 81 7.35 -21.51 1.30
CA ASN A 81 8.61 -21.44 2.02
C ASN A 81 8.34 -21.12 3.50
N GLU A 82 8.51 -22.11 4.38
CA GLU A 82 8.26 -22.00 5.82
C GLU A 82 9.12 -20.93 6.51
N ASN A 83 10.26 -20.55 5.93
CA ASN A 83 11.21 -19.59 6.50
C ASN A 83 11.01 -18.16 5.96
N THR A 84 10.12 -17.94 4.98
CA THR A 84 10.07 -16.67 4.24
C THR A 84 9.74 -15.46 5.13
N VAL A 85 8.97 -15.66 6.22
CA VAL A 85 8.66 -14.59 7.17
C VAL A 85 9.92 -14.19 7.94
N GLU A 86 10.68 -15.15 8.46
CA GLU A 86 11.93 -14.93 9.17
C GLU A 86 12.98 -14.27 8.26
N GLU A 87 13.12 -14.76 7.04
CA GLU A 87 14.02 -14.19 6.03
C GLU A 87 13.65 -12.72 5.70
N THR A 88 12.36 -12.42 5.62
CA THR A 88 11.86 -11.06 5.43
C THR A 88 12.20 -10.16 6.62
N LEU A 89 11.95 -10.61 7.84
CA LEU A 89 12.32 -9.87 9.06
C LEU A 89 13.82 -9.66 9.16
N GLU A 90 14.61 -10.66 8.80
CA GLU A 90 16.09 -10.56 8.76
C GLU A 90 16.55 -9.51 7.74
N ARG A 91 16.00 -9.50 6.51
CA ARG A 91 16.33 -8.48 5.50
C ARG A 91 15.99 -7.08 5.97
N LEU A 92 14.85 -6.91 6.61
CA LEU A 92 14.42 -5.63 7.19
C LEU A 92 15.15 -5.28 8.49
N GLY A 93 15.82 -6.24 9.13
CA GLY A 93 16.54 -6.04 10.41
C GLY A 93 15.60 -5.70 11.57
N VAL A 94 14.41 -6.32 11.62
CA VAL A 94 13.36 -6.07 12.62
C VAL A 94 12.81 -7.38 13.19
N ASP A 95 12.25 -7.31 14.40
CA ASP A 95 11.62 -8.46 15.05
C ASP A 95 10.17 -8.68 14.61
N TYR A 96 9.52 -7.66 14.04
CA TYR A 96 8.14 -7.70 13.56
C TYR A 96 7.90 -6.64 12.49
N VAL A 97 6.85 -6.85 11.68
CA VAL A 97 6.27 -5.82 10.81
C VAL A 97 4.88 -5.43 11.31
N ASP A 98 4.44 -4.22 11.01
CA ASP A 98 3.11 -3.75 11.39
C ASP A 98 2.04 -4.32 10.45
N LEU A 99 2.42 -4.59 9.19
CA LEU A 99 1.52 -5.19 8.21
C LEU A 99 2.29 -6.10 7.25
N LEU A 100 1.83 -7.36 7.12
CA LEU A 100 2.37 -8.34 6.20
C LEU A 100 1.32 -8.76 5.19
N TYR A 101 1.65 -8.70 3.91
CA TYR A 101 0.75 -9.07 2.81
C TYR A 101 1.17 -10.37 2.10
N ILE A 102 0.18 -11.08 1.55
CA ILE A 102 0.40 -11.86 0.33
C ILE A 102 0.23 -10.94 -0.88
N HIS A 103 1.22 -10.97 -1.82
CA HIS A 103 1.37 -9.94 -2.85
C HIS A 103 0.42 -10.14 -4.04
N GLN A 104 0.11 -11.39 -4.38
CA GLN A 104 -0.72 -11.75 -5.54
C GLN A 104 -1.62 -12.95 -5.23
N PRO A 105 -2.84 -13.03 -5.80
CA PRO A 105 -3.67 -14.24 -5.76
C PRO A 105 -3.17 -15.26 -6.77
N ALA A 106 -1.91 -15.71 -6.62
CA ALA A 106 -1.20 -16.59 -7.56
C ALA A 106 -0.62 -17.80 -6.84
N GLY A 107 -0.41 -18.89 -7.55
CA GLY A 107 0.15 -20.12 -6.96
C GLY A 107 -0.70 -20.67 -5.83
N ASN A 108 -0.04 -21.17 -4.78
CA ASN A 108 -0.72 -21.62 -3.57
C ASN A 108 -0.98 -20.47 -2.61
N TRP A 109 -1.76 -19.47 -3.04
CA TRP A 109 -2.06 -18.29 -2.25
C TRP A 109 -2.74 -18.62 -0.91
N LEU A 110 -3.44 -19.77 -0.80
CA LEU A 110 -4.04 -20.18 0.46
C LEU A 110 -2.97 -20.58 1.48
N ALA A 111 -1.91 -21.27 1.06
CA ALA A 111 -0.75 -21.52 1.92
C ALA A 111 -0.11 -20.21 2.37
N GLY A 112 0.06 -19.26 1.44
CA GLY A 112 0.50 -17.90 1.76
C GLY A 112 -0.38 -17.21 2.80
N TYR A 113 -1.70 -17.32 2.67
CA TYR A 113 -2.62 -16.72 3.65
C TYR A 113 -2.51 -17.39 5.03
N ARG A 114 -2.41 -18.72 5.09
CA ARG A 114 -2.17 -19.47 6.35
C ARG A 114 -0.85 -19.07 7.02
N MET A 115 0.18 -18.81 6.22
CA MET A 115 1.46 -18.28 6.71
C MET A 115 1.28 -16.89 7.36
N LEU A 116 0.48 -15.99 6.75
CA LEU A 116 0.17 -14.70 7.36
C LEU A 116 -0.57 -14.85 8.70
N GLU A 117 -1.58 -15.71 8.75
CA GLU A 117 -2.34 -15.98 9.98
C GLU A 117 -1.45 -16.54 11.09
N LYS A 118 -0.48 -17.41 10.74
CA LYS A 118 0.54 -17.91 11.66
C LYS A 118 1.41 -16.77 12.17
N ALA A 119 1.97 -15.96 11.26
CA ALA A 119 2.81 -14.81 11.62
C ALA A 119 2.08 -13.81 12.54
N TYR A 120 0.79 -13.59 12.30
CA TYR A 120 -0.07 -12.75 13.16
C TYR A 120 -0.20 -13.34 14.57
N ARG A 121 -0.50 -14.65 14.69
CA ARG A 121 -0.60 -15.33 15.99
C ARG A 121 0.71 -15.36 16.77
N GLU A 122 1.84 -15.42 16.06
CA GLU A 122 3.20 -15.39 16.63
C GLU A 122 3.68 -13.97 16.96
N GLY A 123 2.92 -12.93 16.59
CA GLY A 123 3.28 -11.53 16.83
C GLY A 123 4.37 -11.00 15.88
N LYS A 124 4.75 -11.77 14.86
CA LYS A 124 5.69 -11.33 13.79
C LYS A 124 5.06 -10.33 12.83
N ALA A 125 3.75 -10.36 12.69
CA ALA A 125 2.95 -9.36 11.99
C ALA A 125 1.84 -8.85 12.91
N LYS A 126 1.71 -7.53 13.09
CA LYS A 126 0.65 -6.93 13.92
C LYS A 126 -0.68 -6.81 13.20
N SER A 127 -0.66 -6.85 11.88
CA SER A 127 -1.81 -6.94 10.99
C SER A 127 -1.43 -7.72 9.74
N ILE A 128 -2.43 -8.27 9.06
CA ILE A 128 -2.25 -9.01 7.82
C ILE A 128 -3.08 -8.40 6.71
N GLY A 129 -2.64 -8.56 5.50
CA GLY A 129 -3.29 -8.00 4.32
C GLY A 129 -3.20 -8.88 3.10
N ILE A 130 -3.98 -8.52 2.11
CA ILE A 130 -4.01 -9.15 0.80
C ILE A 130 -3.75 -8.08 -0.27
N SER A 131 -3.08 -8.43 -1.36
CA SER A 131 -2.87 -7.51 -2.45
C SER A 131 -3.39 -8.10 -3.76
N ASN A 132 -4.18 -7.31 -4.49
CA ASN A 132 -4.79 -7.69 -5.77
C ASN A 132 -5.83 -8.84 -5.70
N PHE A 133 -6.41 -9.10 -4.54
CA PHE A 133 -7.51 -10.06 -4.37
C PHE A 133 -8.84 -9.39 -4.70
N GLU A 134 -9.28 -9.54 -5.93
CA GLU A 134 -10.53 -8.96 -6.45
C GLU A 134 -11.39 -10.04 -7.10
N GLY A 135 -12.73 -9.82 -7.19
CA GLY A 135 -13.68 -10.75 -7.78
C GLY A 135 -13.59 -12.14 -7.18
N LYS A 136 -13.47 -13.17 -8.03
CA LYS A 136 -13.44 -14.59 -7.62
C LYS A 136 -12.44 -14.91 -6.49
N TYR A 137 -11.30 -14.22 -6.46
CA TYR A 137 -10.27 -14.46 -5.43
C TYR A 137 -10.69 -13.92 -4.06
N MET A 138 -11.36 -12.76 -4.04
CA MET A 138 -11.91 -12.22 -2.80
C MET A 138 -13.06 -13.10 -2.29
N GLU A 139 -13.99 -13.48 -3.19
CA GLU A 139 -15.10 -14.38 -2.87
C GLU A 139 -14.63 -15.73 -2.33
N GLU A 140 -13.58 -16.29 -2.92
CA GLU A 140 -13.00 -17.56 -2.43
C GLU A 140 -12.33 -17.39 -1.07
N LEU A 141 -11.55 -16.32 -0.87
CA LEU A 141 -10.90 -16.05 0.41
C LEU A 141 -11.91 -15.83 1.54
N GLU A 142 -13.04 -15.15 1.28
CA GLU A 142 -14.11 -14.94 2.26
C GLU A 142 -14.61 -16.24 2.90
N THR A 143 -14.53 -17.35 2.17
CA THR A 143 -14.95 -18.67 2.68
C THR A 143 -13.85 -19.42 3.42
N LYS A 144 -12.61 -18.91 3.44
CA LYS A 144 -11.44 -19.66 3.87
C LYS A 144 -10.63 -19.01 4.99
N TRP A 145 -10.72 -17.70 5.20
CA TRP A 145 -9.94 -17.05 6.26
C TRP A 145 -10.38 -17.50 7.66
N GLU A 146 -9.42 -17.59 8.56
CA GLU A 146 -9.65 -17.75 10.00
C GLU A 146 -9.50 -16.40 10.72
N ILE A 147 -8.66 -15.52 10.16
CA ILE A 147 -8.48 -14.15 10.61
C ILE A 147 -8.83 -13.24 9.42
N VAL A 148 -9.80 -12.34 9.61
CA VAL A 148 -10.17 -11.35 8.59
C VAL A 148 -8.97 -10.42 8.35
N PRO A 149 -8.54 -10.17 7.10
CA PRO A 149 -7.43 -9.26 6.86
C PRO A 149 -7.78 -7.83 7.29
N GLN A 150 -6.78 -7.08 7.73
CA GLN A 150 -6.93 -5.68 8.09
C GLN A 150 -6.91 -4.78 6.87
N PHE A 151 -6.14 -5.18 5.85
CA PHE A 151 -5.95 -4.41 4.63
C PHE A 151 -6.12 -5.21 3.36
N ILE A 152 -6.58 -4.51 2.33
CA ILE A 152 -6.36 -4.88 0.94
C ILE A 152 -5.56 -3.78 0.24
N GLN A 153 -4.54 -4.16 -0.56
CA GLN A 153 -3.80 -3.22 -1.39
C GLN A 153 -4.13 -3.50 -2.87
N VAL A 154 -4.78 -2.53 -3.51
CA VAL A 154 -5.28 -2.65 -4.90
C VAL A 154 -5.10 -1.34 -5.65
N GLU A 155 -5.17 -1.43 -7.00
CA GLU A 155 -5.28 -0.23 -7.83
C GLU A 155 -6.53 0.55 -7.45
N ALA A 156 -6.35 1.83 -7.12
CA ALA A 156 -7.46 2.76 -6.92
C ALA A 156 -7.02 4.19 -7.21
N HIS A 157 -7.83 4.92 -7.97
CA HIS A 157 -7.63 6.29 -8.39
C HIS A 157 -8.97 6.90 -8.84
N PRO A 158 -9.06 8.20 -9.14
CA PRO A 158 -10.33 8.84 -9.49
C PRO A 158 -11.08 8.25 -10.68
N TYR A 159 -10.40 7.57 -11.63
CA TYR A 159 -11.06 6.86 -12.74
C TYR A 159 -11.49 5.43 -12.38
N PHE A 160 -11.00 4.90 -11.25
CA PHE A 160 -11.30 3.55 -10.78
C PHE A 160 -11.35 3.51 -9.25
N THR A 161 -12.53 3.77 -8.69
CA THR A 161 -12.71 3.99 -7.24
C THR A 161 -12.95 2.72 -6.43
N GLN A 162 -12.86 1.55 -7.04
CA GLN A 162 -13.13 0.24 -6.42
C GLN A 162 -14.54 0.14 -5.80
N LYS A 163 -15.52 0.74 -6.43
CA LYS A 163 -16.86 0.89 -5.89
C LYS A 163 -17.49 -0.44 -5.45
N GLU A 164 -17.36 -1.48 -6.28
CA GLU A 164 -17.93 -2.80 -6.00
C GLU A 164 -17.17 -3.50 -4.87
N LEU A 165 -15.84 -3.51 -4.93
CA LEU A 165 -14.99 -4.12 -3.91
C LEU A 165 -15.23 -3.49 -2.54
N ARG A 166 -15.40 -2.18 -2.47
CA ARG A 166 -15.62 -1.45 -1.21
C ARG A 166 -16.84 -1.94 -0.44
N VAL A 167 -17.88 -2.40 -1.11
CA VAL A 167 -19.07 -2.98 -0.45
C VAL A 167 -18.67 -4.19 0.40
N THR A 168 -17.81 -5.05 -0.14
CA THR A 168 -17.27 -6.21 0.60
C THR A 168 -16.32 -5.75 1.72
N LEU A 169 -15.45 -4.77 1.44
CA LEU A 169 -14.51 -4.27 2.44
C LEU A 169 -15.22 -3.67 3.66
N ASP A 170 -16.26 -2.88 3.44
CA ASP A 170 -17.05 -2.25 4.50
C ASP A 170 -17.75 -3.29 5.38
N LYS A 171 -18.25 -4.40 4.80
CA LYS A 171 -18.88 -5.51 5.53
C LYS A 171 -17.94 -6.10 6.59
N TYR A 172 -16.64 -6.17 6.33
CA TYR A 172 -15.65 -6.79 7.20
C TYR A 172 -14.73 -5.79 7.91
N GLY A 173 -14.90 -4.50 7.65
CA GLY A 173 -14.04 -3.44 8.18
C GLY A 173 -12.62 -3.47 7.63
N ILE A 174 -12.41 -4.07 6.44
CA ILE A 174 -11.12 -4.13 5.76
C ILE A 174 -10.82 -2.75 5.17
N LYS A 175 -9.60 -2.26 5.35
CA LYS A 175 -9.17 -0.95 4.82
C LYS A 175 -8.47 -1.11 3.48
N LEU A 176 -8.61 -0.09 2.62
CA LEU A 176 -7.99 -0.06 1.30
C LEU A 176 -6.71 0.77 1.33
N MET A 177 -5.62 0.21 0.82
CA MET A 177 -4.39 0.93 0.49
C MET A 177 -4.25 0.99 -1.02
N SER A 178 -4.10 2.21 -1.57
CA SER A 178 -4.09 2.42 -3.02
C SER A 178 -2.69 2.30 -3.62
N TRP A 179 -2.57 1.60 -4.74
CA TRP A 179 -1.44 1.75 -5.65
C TRP A 179 -1.93 2.34 -6.98
N TYR A 180 -1.04 2.88 -7.83
CA TYR A 180 -1.35 3.70 -9.02
C TYR A 180 -2.23 4.92 -8.72
N LEU A 181 -2.20 5.39 -7.50
CA LEU A 181 -3.05 6.46 -6.96
C LEU A 181 -3.03 7.77 -7.76
N LEU A 182 -1.93 8.05 -8.48
CA LEU A 182 -1.77 9.20 -9.39
C LEU A 182 -1.84 8.79 -10.88
N GLY A 183 -2.46 7.64 -11.21
CA GLY A 183 -2.66 7.19 -12.58
C GLY A 183 -1.41 6.65 -13.27
N HIS A 184 -0.41 6.16 -12.52
CA HIS A 184 0.81 5.55 -13.08
C HIS A 184 1.49 6.42 -14.14
N GLY A 185 1.51 7.75 -13.94
CA GLY A 185 2.08 8.70 -14.88
C GLY A 185 1.12 9.14 -16.00
N ASP A 186 -0.16 8.78 -15.93
CA ASP A 186 -1.17 9.30 -16.84
C ASP A 186 -1.36 10.80 -16.65
N THR A 187 -0.88 11.56 -17.64
CA THR A 187 -1.00 13.01 -17.65
C THR A 187 -2.46 13.47 -17.80
N ALA A 188 -3.36 12.64 -18.36
CA ALA A 188 -4.76 12.99 -18.51
C ALA A 188 -5.43 13.11 -17.13
N LEU A 189 -5.22 12.16 -16.23
CA LEU A 189 -5.75 12.23 -14.86
C LEU A 189 -5.24 13.49 -14.14
N MET A 190 -3.94 13.76 -14.21
CA MET A 190 -3.33 14.90 -13.54
C MET A 190 -3.78 16.26 -14.11
N ASN A 191 -4.20 16.28 -15.38
CA ASN A 191 -4.64 17.48 -16.08
C ASN A 191 -6.18 17.66 -16.09
N GLU A 192 -6.93 16.83 -15.39
CA GLU A 192 -8.37 17.04 -15.24
C GLU A 192 -8.66 18.42 -14.65
N LEU A 193 -9.61 19.14 -15.27
CA LEU A 193 -9.93 20.52 -14.89
C LEU A 193 -10.37 20.64 -13.43
N VAL A 194 -10.99 19.63 -12.88
CA VAL A 194 -11.42 19.63 -11.47
C VAL A 194 -10.20 19.71 -10.53
N PHE A 195 -9.13 18.96 -10.79
CA PHE A 195 -7.94 19.00 -9.93
C PHE A 195 -7.17 20.31 -10.08
N ALA A 196 -7.09 20.86 -11.31
CA ALA A 196 -6.49 22.16 -11.52
C ALA A 196 -7.27 23.29 -10.82
N GLY A 197 -8.62 23.24 -10.87
CA GLY A 197 -9.50 24.21 -10.20
C GLY A 197 -9.40 24.14 -8.67
N LEU A 198 -9.47 22.93 -8.12
CA LEU A 198 -9.34 22.70 -6.68
C LEU A 198 -7.92 23.03 -6.18
N GLY A 199 -6.89 22.65 -6.95
CA GLY A 199 -5.52 23.04 -6.64
C GLY A 199 -5.36 24.55 -6.51
N LYS A 200 -5.91 25.32 -7.44
CA LYS A 200 -5.92 26.80 -7.36
C LYS A 200 -6.67 27.32 -6.13
N LYS A 201 -7.82 26.70 -5.81
CA LYS A 201 -8.64 27.09 -4.64
C LYS A 201 -7.88 26.92 -3.34
N TYR A 202 -7.18 25.81 -3.16
CA TYR A 202 -6.50 25.44 -1.92
C TYR A 202 -5.00 25.79 -1.89
N GLY A 203 -4.43 26.31 -2.99
CA GLY A 203 -2.99 26.56 -3.10
C GLY A 203 -2.17 25.27 -3.16
N LYS A 204 -2.73 24.21 -3.75
CA LYS A 204 -2.15 22.86 -3.83
C LYS A 204 -1.94 22.41 -5.29
N THR A 205 -1.07 21.44 -5.48
CA THR A 205 -0.90 20.78 -6.77
C THR A 205 -2.06 19.80 -7.04
N PRO A 206 -2.34 19.42 -8.30
CA PRO A 206 -3.28 18.35 -8.62
C PRO A 206 -2.98 17.03 -7.88
N ALA A 207 -1.70 16.67 -7.75
CA ALA A 207 -1.28 15.48 -7.00
C ALA A 207 -1.73 15.54 -5.54
N GLN A 208 -1.49 16.66 -4.86
CA GLN A 208 -1.92 16.86 -3.48
C GLN A 208 -3.46 16.77 -3.33
N VAL A 209 -4.21 17.33 -4.29
CA VAL A 209 -5.68 17.20 -4.29
C VAL A 209 -6.11 15.75 -4.45
N ILE A 210 -5.50 15.00 -5.36
CA ILE A 210 -5.80 13.57 -5.56
C ILE A 210 -5.45 12.76 -4.31
N LEU A 211 -4.29 13.02 -3.67
CA LEU A 211 -3.90 12.35 -2.43
C LEU A 211 -4.89 12.67 -1.29
N ARG A 212 -5.31 13.94 -1.17
CA ARG A 212 -6.31 14.33 -0.18
C ARG A 212 -7.66 13.66 -0.42
N TRP A 213 -8.09 13.61 -1.68
CA TRP A 213 -9.31 12.89 -2.06
C TRP A 213 -9.25 11.41 -1.60
N HIS A 214 -8.15 10.71 -1.84
CA HIS A 214 -8.00 9.33 -1.38
C HIS A 214 -8.14 9.20 0.13
N THR A 215 -7.47 10.08 0.90
CA THR A 215 -7.54 10.01 2.37
C THR A 215 -8.95 10.31 2.88
N GLN A 216 -9.69 11.21 2.24
CA GLN A 216 -11.10 11.49 2.56
C GLN A 216 -12.05 10.38 2.12
N MET A 217 -11.68 9.57 1.10
CA MET A 217 -12.36 8.32 0.76
C MET A 217 -12.11 7.20 1.79
N GLY A 218 -11.25 7.43 2.79
CA GLY A 218 -10.83 6.43 3.76
C GLY A 218 -9.78 5.45 3.21
N PHE A 219 -8.99 5.85 2.21
CA PHE A 219 -7.92 5.04 1.64
C PHE A 219 -6.57 5.47 2.22
N VAL A 220 -5.70 4.51 2.46
CA VAL A 220 -4.28 4.77 2.73
C VAL A 220 -3.55 4.96 1.40
N VAL A 221 -2.70 5.96 1.32
CA VAL A 221 -1.91 6.30 0.14
C VAL A 221 -0.42 6.14 0.39
N ILE A 222 0.27 5.55 -0.60
CA ILE A 222 1.71 5.25 -0.52
C ILE A 222 2.44 5.75 -1.78
N PRO A 223 2.40 7.08 -2.08
CA PRO A 223 3.13 7.61 -3.22
C PRO A 223 4.63 7.33 -3.08
N GLY A 224 5.22 6.70 -4.10
CA GLY A 224 6.66 6.50 -4.20
C GLY A 224 7.34 7.69 -4.90
N SER A 225 8.49 8.10 -4.41
CA SER A 225 9.34 9.09 -5.07
C SER A 225 10.78 8.99 -4.59
N LYS A 226 11.74 9.26 -5.50
CA LYS A 226 13.14 9.49 -5.18
C LYS A 226 13.50 10.98 -5.09
N ASN A 227 12.54 11.86 -5.34
CA ASN A 227 12.72 13.31 -5.22
C ASN A 227 12.23 13.76 -3.84
N ALA A 228 13.11 14.32 -3.03
CA ALA A 228 12.81 14.81 -1.68
C ALA A 228 11.73 15.91 -1.67
N GLU A 229 11.67 16.77 -2.70
CA GLU A 229 10.62 17.79 -2.82
C GLU A 229 9.25 17.14 -3.02
N HIS A 230 9.14 16.13 -3.88
CA HIS A 230 7.87 15.41 -4.05
C HIS A 230 7.45 14.66 -2.78
N ILE A 231 8.40 14.07 -2.03
CA ILE A 231 8.12 13.43 -0.73
C ILE A 231 7.54 14.45 0.24
N LYS A 232 8.14 15.65 0.30
CA LYS A 232 7.66 16.75 1.14
C LYS A 232 6.26 17.23 0.71
N ASP A 233 6.06 17.47 -0.59
CA ASP A 233 4.79 17.95 -1.13
C ASP A 233 3.66 16.94 -0.89
N ASN A 234 3.93 15.64 -1.04
CA ASN A 234 2.95 14.59 -0.79
C ASN A 234 2.47 14.57 0.68
N MET A 235 3.27 15.04 1.62
CA MET A 235 2.90 15.14 3.03
C MET A 235 2.00 16.35 3.33
N ASP A 236 2.07 17.38 2.52
CA ASP A 236 1.35 18.65 2.69
C ASP A 236 -0.09 18.56 2.14
N ILE A 237 -0.88 17.63 2.69
CA ILE A 237 -2.26 17.33 2.27
C ILE A 237 -3.29 17.34 3.41
N PHE A 238 -2.84 17.57 4.66
CA PHE A 238 -3.71 17.49 5.83
C PHE A 238 -4.10 18.88 6.40
N ASP A 239 -3.71 19.95 5.76
CA ASP A 239 -4.01 21.33 6.13
C ASP A 239 -5.27 21.90 5.45
N PHE A 240 -5.88 21.11 4.56
CA PHE A 240 -7.15 21.43 3.88
C PHE A 240 -8.06 20.20 3.82
N ALA A 241 -9.33 20.43 3.53
CA ALA A 241 -10.31 19.37 3.27
C ALA A 241 -11.17 19.75 2.07
N LEU A 242 -11.45 18.75 1.21
CA LEU A 242 -12.43 18.85 0.13
C LEU A 242 -13.83 18.83 0.74
N THR A 243 -14.73 19.68 0.22
CA THR A 243 -16.14 19.66 0.63
C THR A 243 -16.86 18.43 0.02
N ASP A 244 -18.05 18.12 0.53
CA ASP A 244 -18.86 17.02 -0.01
C ASP A 244 -19.17 17.23 -1.50
N GLU A 245 -19.46 18.46 -1.93
CA GLU A 245 -19.71 18.81 -3.33
C GLU A 245 -18.47 18.62 -4.20
N GLU A 246 -17.27 18.89 -3.68
CA GLU A 246 -16.01 18.68 -4.38
C GLU A 246 -15.68 17.18 -4.46
N MET A 247 -15.93 16.42 -3.41
CA MET A 247 -15.83 14.97 -3.43
C MET A 247 -16.80 14.36 -4.48
N GLU A 248 -18.04 14.86 -4.57
CA GLU A 248 -19.00 14.46 -5.61
C GLU A 248 -18.55 14.85 -7.03
N GLN A 249 -17.92 16.01 -7.21
CA GLN A 249 -17.34 16.39 -8.51
C GLN A 249 -16.26 15.43 -8.96
N ILE A 250 -15.36 15.05 -8.06
CA ILE A 250 -14.30 14.08 -8.36
C ILE A 250 -14.91 12.69 -8.62
N ALA A 251 -15.92 12.28 -7.86
CA ALA A 251 -16.59 10.99 -8.05
C ALA A 251 -17.23 10.83 -9.46
N LYS A 252 -17.55 11.92 -10.16
CA LYS A 252 -18.03 11.88 -11.55
C LYS A 252 -16.96 11.47 -12.56
N LEU A 253 -15.69 11.47 -12.16
CA LEU A 253 -14.59 11.00 -13.01
C LEU A 253 -14.49 9.48 -13.06
N ASP A 254 -15.18 8.76 -12.16
CA ASP A 254 -15.14 7.30 -12.11
C ASP A 254 -15.71 6.70 -13.39
N LYS A 255 -14.84 6.06 -14.16
CA LYS A 255 -15.16 5.38 -15.43
C LYS A 255 -15.21 3.87 -15.25
N ASN A 256 -14.90 3.37 -14.05
CA ASN A 256 -14.64 1.95 -13.79
C ASN A 256 -13.55 1.39 -14.72
N GLU A 257 -12.55 2.20 -15.05
CA GLU A 257 -11.45 1.89 -15.95
C GLU A 257 -10.14 1.85 -15.16
N ARG A 258 -9.47 0.69 -15.22
CA ARG A 258 -8.15 0.48 -14.60
C ARG A 258 -7.04 0.64 -15.62
N TYR A 259 -5.86 0.98 -15.14
CA TYR A 259 -4.63 0.99 -15.94
C TYR A 259 -4.02 -0.39 -16.07
N TYR A 260 -4.14 -1.21 -15.03
CA TYR A 260 -3.53 -2.53 -14.98
C TYR A 260 -4.54 -3.63 -15.17
N HIS A 261 -4.40 -4.37 -16.27
CA HIS A 261 -5.22 -5.53 -16.60
C HIS A 261 -4.41 -6.80 -16.42
N ARG A 262 -4.75 -7.59 -15.41
CA ARG A 262 -4.09 -8.86 -15.12
C ARG A 262 -4.86 -10.01 -15.73
N THR A 263 -4.15 -10.91 -16.44
CA THR A 263 -4.71 -12.15 -16.98
C THR A 263 -4.41 -13.34 -16.07
N ASP A 264 -5.14 -14.44 -16.26
CA ASP A 264 -4.88 -15.70 -15.52
C ASP A 264 -3.48 -16.26 -15.88
N GLU A 265 -3.01 -16.07 -17.14
CA GLU A 265 -1.67 -16.48 -17.56
C GLU A 265 -0.58 -15.69 -16.81
N GLN A 266 -0.79 -14.41 -16.57
CA GLN A 266 0.14 -13.61 -15.77
C GLN A 266 0.20 -14.10 -14.32
N LEU A 267 -0.90 -14.57 -13.74
CA LEU A 267 -0.88 -15.16 -12.40
C LEU A 267 -0.05 -16.45 -12.35
N VAL A 268 -0.12 -17.28 -13.40
CA VAL A 268 0.77 -18.46 -13.52
C VAL A 268 2.23 -18.03 -13.62
N GLN A 269 2.53 -16.97 -14.38
CA GLN A 269 3.88 -16.43 -14.49
C GLN A 269 4.36 -15.89 -13.13
N PHE A 270 3.52 -15.18 -12.38
CA PHE A 270 3.85 -14.66 -11.05
C PHE A 270 4.15 -15.78 -10.04
N ALA A 271 3.39 -16.88 -10.08
CA ALA A 271 3.64 -18.04 -9.23
C ALA A 271 5.00 -18.72 -9.52
N ASN A 272 5.46 -18.66 -10.77
CA ASN A 272 6.70 -19.30 -11.20
C ASN A 272 7.92 -18.35 -11.19
N TRP A 273 7.68 -17.04 -11.16
CA TRP A 273 8.77 -16.07 -11.12
C TRP A 273 9.39 -16.02 -9.72
N LYS A 274 10.68 -16.26 -9.65
CA LYS A 274 11.47 -16.17 -8.44
C LYS A 274 12.39 -14.96 -8.54
N PRO A 275 12.05 -13.84 -7.88
CA PRO A 275 12.97 -12.72 -7.77
C PRO A 275 14.30 -13.15 -7.16
N GLU A 276 15.39 -12.50 -7.53
CA GLU A 276 16.65 -12.66 -6.82
C GLU A 276 16.54 -11.91 -5.49
N PHE A 277 15.87 -12.53 -4.53
CA PHE A 277 15.72 -11.94 -3.20
C PHE A 277 17.09 -11.60 -2.61
N GLU A 278 17.17 -10.47 -1.89
CA GLU A 278 18.37 -10.09 -1.16
C GLU A 278 18.75 -11.19 -0.16
N LYS A 279 20.01 -11.68 -0.24
CA LYS A 279 20.55 -12.70 0.66
C LYS A 279 21.00 -12.10 1.98
#